data_61c9ad814a9e290f984effde5dd54dbb
#
_entry.id   61c9ad814a9e290f984effde5dd54dbb
#
_cell.length_a   1.000
_cell.length_b   1.000
_cell.length_c   1.000
_cell.angle_alpha   90.00
_cell.angle_beta   90.00
_cell.angle_gamma   90.00
#
_symmetry.space_group_name_H-M   'P 1'
#
loop_
_entity.id
_entity.type
_entity.pdbx_description
1 polymer ?
#
loop_
_entity_poly.entity_id
_entity_poly.type
_entity_poly.pdbx_seq_one_letter_code
_entity_poly.pdbx_strand_id
1 'polypeptide(L)'
;MLSVKDRRDYPEIGARHIEDREADKGPLMGLCSVLEECSYDKVWVMSCDMPLVNWDTAQELEHYLTDGIDAVIPVDRTGKKYVLCAWYRKSILEILKEQLESGDLKVKHLLERLRVCYVAVEGLTDGSRKFQNINTREEYQTFTERSAVRLEKELHTDIPIVSFVAYSGTGKTTFLERLIPKLKARGT
;
A
#
# COMPACT_ATOMS: atom_id res chain seq x y z
N MET A 1 5.66 4.94 -6.87
CA MET A 1 5.09 6.27 -6.57
C MET A 1 4.81 6.34 -5.08
N LEU A 2 4.92 7.52 -4.49
CA LEU A 2 4.62 7.77 -3.07
C LEU A 2 3.50 8.81 -3.00
N SER A 3 2.33 8.45 -2.44
CA SER A 3 1.27 9.41 -2.14
C SER A 3 1.65 10.15 -0.86
N VAL A 4 1.65 11.48 -0.93
CA VAL A 4 2.10 12.38 0.13
C VAL A 4 1.12 13.54 0.30
N LYS A 5 1.10 14.12 1.48
CA LYS A 5 0.29 15.30 1.77
C LYS A 5 0.89 16.58 1.17
N ASP A 6 2.23 16.66 1.11
CA ASP A 6 2.99 17.73 0.51
C ASP A 6 4.17 17.12 -0.27
N ARG A 7 4.39 17.53 -1.53
CA ARG A 7 5.51 17.03 -2.35
C ARG A 7 6.88 17.30 -1.76
N ARG A 8 6.98 18.23 -0.83
CA ARG A 8 8.21 18.53 -0.09
C ARG A 8 8.49 17.54 1.02
N ASP A 9 7.47 16.73 1.39
CA ASP A 9 7.67 15.64 2.33
C ASP A 9 8.58 14.59 1.70
N TYR A 10 9.57 14.14 2.45
CA TYR A 10 10.49 13.07 2.05
C TYR A 10 11.31 13.32 0.77
N PRO A 11 11.98 14.47 0.62
CA PRO A 11 12.75 14.83 -0.58
C PRO A 11 13.89 13.84 -0.89
N GLU A 12 14.33 13.09 0.12
CA GLU A 12 15.38 12.08 0.02
C GLU A 12 14.92 10.76 -0.60
N ILE A 13 13.59 10.55 -0.77
CA ILE A 13 13.07 9.36 -1.43
C ILE A 13 13.11 9.60 -2.94
N GLY A 14 13.87 8.77 -3.66
CA GLY A 14 13.97 8.80 -5.12
C GLY A 14 12.70 8.34 -5.86
N ALA A 15 11.57 8.21 -5.18
CA ALA A 15 10.28 7.84 -5.77
C ALA A 15 9.53 9.07 -6.27
N ARG A 16 8.72 8.91 -7.33
CA ARG A 16 7.80 9.97 -7.78
C ARG A 16 6.78 10.25 -6.68
N HIS A 17 6.75 11.50 -6.19
CA HIS A 17 5.78 11.95 -5.20
C HIS A 17 4.50 12.40 -5.91
N ILE A 18 3.37 11.96 -5.39
CA ILE A 18 2.03 12.36 -5.81
C ILE A 18 1.36 13.02 -4.61
N GLU A 19 1.04 14.30 -4.77
CA GLU A 19 0.34 15.05 -3.76
C GLU A 19 -1.16 14.75 -3.84
N ASP A 20 -1.77 14.50 -2.69
CA ASP A 20 -3.21 14.32 -2.63
C ASP A 20 -3.91 15.62 -3.01
N ARG A 21 -4.85 15.56 -3.95
CA ARG A 21 -5.55 16.74 -4.48
C ARG A 21 -6.29 17.52 -3.39
N GLU A 22 -6.84 16.81 -2.42
CA GLU A 22 -7.54 17.38 -1.30
C GLU A 22 -7.03 16.77 0.00
N ALA A 23 -6.58 17.63 0.91
CA ALA A 23 -6.13 17.19 2.23
C ALA A 23 -7.28 16.59 3.03
N ASP A 24 -6.95 15.62 3.88
CA ASP A 24 -7.83 15.02 4.89
C ASP A 24 -9.05 14.24 4.35
N LYS A 25 -9.06 13.87 3.05
CA LYS A 25 -10.06 12.98 2.43
C LYS A 25 -9.78 11.48 2.62
N GLY A 26 -8.78 11.15 3.42
CA GLY A 26 -8.46 9.77 3.78
C GLY A 26 -7.89 8.92 2.62
N PRO A 27 -7.91 7.58 2.79
CA PRO A 27 -7.18 6.68 1.88
C PRO A 27 -7.74 6.61 0.46
N LEU A 28 -9.02 6.93 0.27
CA LEU A 28 -9.63 6.94 -1.07
C LEU A 28 -9.06 8.05 -1.95
N MET A 29 -8.73 9.21 -1.37
CA MET A 29 -8.10 10.30 -2.11
C MET A 29 -6.69 9.91 -2.58
N GLY A 30 -5.88 9.31 -1.70
CA GLY A 30 -4.56 8.83 -2.08
C GLY A 30 -4.63 7.76 -3.18
N LEU A 31 -5.59 6.84 -3.10
CA LEU A 31 -5.82 5.85 -4.15
C LEU A 31 -6.22 6.53 -5.48
N CYS A 32 -7.12 7.51 -5.43
CA CYS A 32 -7.54 8.27 -6.60
C CYS A 32 -6.36 8.99 -7.26
N SER A 33 -5.59 9.74 -6.48
CA SER A 33 -4.42 10.49 -6.95
C SER A 33 -3.39 9.58 -7.63
N VAL A 34 -3.16 8.40 -7.06
CA VAL A 34 -2.24 7.41 -7.65
C VAL A 34 -2.78 6.82 -8.95
N LEU A 35 -4.06 6.44 -9.00
CA LEU A 35 -4.67 5.85 -10.20
C LEU A 35 -4.72 6.85 -11.36
N GLU A 36 -4.92 8.14 -11.10
CA GLU A 36 -4.87 9.17 -12.13
C GLU A 36 -3.50 9.31 -12.77
N GLU A 37 -2.47 9.34 -11.95
CA GLU A 37 -1.08 9.54 -12.37
C GLU A 37 -0.43 8.27 -12.94
N CYS A 38 -1.05 7.12 -12.70
CA CYS A 38 -0.54 5.83 -13.15
C CYS A 38 -0.84 5.61 -14.63
N SER A 39 0.15 5.16 -15.40
CA SER A 39 0.01 4.75 -16.80
C SER A 39 -0.27 3.25 -16.99
N TYR A 40 -0.30 2.47 -15.90
CA TYR A 40 -0.52 1.03 -15.93
C TYR A 40 -1.97 0.68 -15.62
N ASP A 41 -2.46 -0.42 -16.18
CA ASP A 41 -3.83 -0.90 -15.96
C ASP A 41 -4.07 -1.51 -14.58
N LYS A 42 -2.98 -1.93 -13.93
CA LYS A 42 -2.98 -2.56 -12.60
C LYS A 42 -2.08 -1.79 -11.66
N VAL A 43 -2.51 -1.58 -10.43
CA VAL A 43 -1.76 -0.88 -9.40
C VAL A 43 -1.76 -1.71 -8.11
N TRP A 44 -0.57 -2.02 -7.62
CA TRP A 44 -0.39 -2.52 -6.28
C TRP A 44 -0.30 -1.35 -5.31
N VAL A 45 -1.19 -1.33 -4.34
CA VAL A 45 -1.23 -0.34 -3.25
C VAL A 45 -0.70 -0.99 -1.99
N MET A 46 0.20 -0.30 -1.28
CA MET A 46 0.76 -0.79 -0.04
C MET A 46 0.80 0.32 1.02
N SER A 47 0.36 -0.01 2.21
CA SER A 47 0.47 0.86 3.39
C SER A 47 1.86 0.73 4.02
N CYS A 48 2.40 1.83 4.52
CA CYS A 48 3.72 1.86 5.15
C CYS A 48 3.78 1.22 6.55
N ASP A 49 2.65 0.87 7.14
CA ASP A 49 2.56 0.22 8.45
C ASP A 49 2.60 -1.32 8.39
N MET A 50 2.79 -1.89 7.18
CA MET A 50 2.92 -3.34 6.94
C MET A 50 4.27 -3.67 6.30
N PRO A 51 5.38 -3.55 7.05
CA PRO A 51 6.74 -3.62 6.48
C PRO A 51 7.17 -5.04 6.06
N LEU A 52 6.40 -6.06 6.39
CA LEU A 52 6.67 -7.45 5.99
C LEU A 52 5.99 -7.84 4.68
N VAL A 53 5.03 -7.06 4.21
CA VAL A 53 4.47 -7.25 2.88
C VAL A 53 5.54 -6.87 1.86
N ASN A 54 5.80 -7.76 0.92
CA ASN A 54 6.84 -7.62 -0.08
C ASN A 54 6.30 -7.88 -1.48
N TRP A 55 7.17 -7.81 -2.48
CA TRP A 55 6.81 -8.02 -3.87
C TRP A 55 6.29 -9.44 -4.14
N ASP A 56 6.84 -10.47 -3.49
CA ASP A 56 6.35 -11.85 -3.66
C ASP A 56 4.87 -11.98 -3.25
N THR A 57 4.48 -11.27 -2.16
CA THR A 57 3.07 -11.20 -1.74
C THR A 57 2.20 -10.50 -2.79
N ALA A 58 2.72 -9.42 -3.39
CA ALA A 58 2.00 -8.73 -4.46
C ALA A 58 1.82 -9.63 -5.69
N GLN A 59 2.87 -10.35 -6.10
CA GLN A 59 2.81 -11.29 -7.22
C GLN A 59 1.84 -12.45 -6.95
N GLU A 60 1.87 -13.02 -5.75
CA GLU A 60 0.96 -14.08 -5.35
C GLU A 60 -0.51 -13.63 -5.43
N LEU A 61 -0.79 -12.41 -4.98
CA LEU A 61 -2.12 -11.81 -5.05
C LEU A 61 -2.52 -11.41 -6.49
N GLU A 62 -1.56 -11.03 -7.34
CA GLU A 62 -1.85 -10.65 -8.72
C GLU A 62 -2.52 -11.77 -9.52
N HIS A 63 -2.21 -13.02 -9.23
CA HIS A 63 -2.82 -14.18 -9.89
C HIS A 63 -4.35 -14.22 -9.76
N TYR A 64 -4.90 -13.59 -8.72
CA TYR A 64 -6.35 -13.50 -8.52
C TYR A 64 -6.99 -12.31 -9.24
N LEU A 65 -6.19 -11.40 -9.83
CA LEU A 65 -6.70 -10.26 -10.60
C LEU A 65 -7.00 -10.67 -12.04
N THR A 66 -7.88 -11.64 -12.19
CA THR A 66 -8.34 -12.17 -13.48
C THR A 66 -9.27 -11.20 -14.21
N ASP A 67 -9.63 -11.55 -15.45
CA ASP A 67 -10.57 -10.73 -16.23
C ASP A 67 -11.91 -10.60 -15.49
N GLY A 68 -12.41 -9.38 -15.48
CA GLY A 68 -13.66 -9.08 -14.80
C GLY A 68 -13.52 -8.79 -13.30
N ILE A 69 -12.35 -8.95 -12.68
CA ILE A 69 -12.08 -8.54 -11.29
C ILE A 69 -11.48 -7.15 -11.28
N ASP A 70 -12.06 -6.26 -10.49
CA ASP A 70 -11.64 -4.85 -10.37
C ASP A 70 -10.62 -4.62 -9.25
N ALA A 71 -10.67 -5.45 -8.19
CA ALA A 71 -9.73 -5.40 -7.09
C ALA A 71 -9.50 -6.79 -6.45
N VAL A 72 -8.31 -7.00 -5.92
CA VAL A 72 -7.97 -8.19 -5.10
C VAL A 72 -7.59 -7.71 -3.70
N ILE A 73 -8.40 -8.08 -2.72
CA ILE A 73 -8.29 -7.59 -1.34
C ILE A 73 -7.99 -8.77 -0.41
N PRO A 74 -6.84 -8.78 0.27
CA PRO A 74 -6.57 -9.74 1.33
C PRO A 74 -7.53 -9.56 2.50
N VAL A 75 -7.96 -10.66 3.11
CA VAL A 75 -8.85 -10.68 4.26
C VAL A 75 -8.37 -11.73 5.27
N ASP A 76 -8.34 -11.39 6.55
CA ASP A 76 -7.99 -12.33 7.60
C ASP A 76 -9.22 -13.04 8.20
N ARG A 77 -8.97 -14.00 9.10
CA ARG A 77 -10.02 -14.79 9.77
C ARG A 77 -10.99 -13.96 10.60
N THR A 78 -10.63 -12.73 10.97
CA THR A 78 -11.52 -11.82 11.71
C THR A 78 -12.45 -11.05 10.78
N GLY A 79 -12.24 -11.15 9.45
CA GLY A 79 -12.94 -10.40 8.43
C GLY A 79 -12.34 -9.01 8.17
N LYS A 80 -11.17 -8.70 8.73
CA LYS A 80 -10.45 -7.45 8.46
C LYS A 80 -9.93 -7.48 7.01
N LYS A 81 -10.30 -6.46 6.25
CA LYS A 81 -9.92 -6.26 4.85
C LYS A 81 -8.70 -5.34 4.77
N TYR A 82 -7.69 -5.76 4.05
CA TYR A 82 -6.43 -5.02 3.88
C TYR A 82 -6.47 -4.18 2.59
N VAL A 83 -7.35 -3.21 2.57
CA VAL A 83 -7.64 -2.37 1.38
C VAL A 83 -6.48 -1.47 0.95
N LEU A 84 -5.52 -1.21 1.84
CA LEU A 84 -4.28 -0.49 1.54
C LEU A 84 -3.07 -1.44 1.43
N CYS A 85 -3.33 -2.73 1.15
CA CYS A 85 -2.36 -3.75 0.78
C CYS A 85 -3.02 -4.65 -0.26
N ALA A 86 -3.31 -4.10 -1.45
CA ALA A 86 -4.25 -4.69 -2.39
C ALA A 86 -3.93 -4.31 -3.84
N TRP A 87 -4.40 -5.12 -4.78
CA TRP A 87 -4.39 -4.80 -6.19
C TRP A 87 -5.68 -4.11 -6.60
N TYR A 88 -5.54 -3.10 -7.46
CA TYR A 88 -6.65 -2.40 -8.09
C TYR A 88 -6.42 -2.26 -9.59
N ARG A 89 -7.50 -2.35 -10.39
CA ARG A 89 -7.44 -1.95 -11.79
C ARG A 89 -7.64 -0.43 -11.92
N LYS A 90 -6.98 0.16 -12.89
CA LYS A 90 -7.16 1.59 -13.21
C LYS A 90 -8.60 1.92 -13.61
N SER A 91 -9.34 0.96 -14.15
CA SER A 91 -10.74 1.12 -14.57
C SER A 91 -11.69 1.55 -13.44
N ILE A 92 -11.31 1.38 -12.16
CA ILE A 92 -12.15 1.83 -11.03
C ILE A 92 -12.10 3.35 -10.81
N LEU A 93 -11.21 4.06 -11.51
CA LEU A 93 -10.94 5.49 -11.28
C LEU A 93 -12.20 6.35 -11.37
N GLU A 94 -13.05 6.13 -12.36
CA GLU A 94 -14.28 6.93 -12.51
C GLU A 94 -15.28 6.66 -11.39
N ILE A 95 -15.44 5.40 -10.98
CA ILE A 95 -16.26 5.01 -9.82
C ILE A 95 -15.78 5.69 -8.54
N LEU A 96 -14.45 5.74 -8.38
CA LEU A 96 -13.82 6.34 -7.21
C LEU A 96 -13.99 7.87 -7.20
N LYS A 97 -13.86 8.53 -8.34
CA LYS A 97 -14.12 9.97 -8.48
C LYS A 97 -15.55 10.34 -8.12
N GLU A 98 -16.53 9.64 -8.71
CA GLU A 98 -17.95 9.84 -8.41
C GLU A 98 -18.22 9.73 -6.90
N GLN A 99 -17.63 8.73 -6.25
CA GLN A 99 -17.79 8.55 -4.81
C GLN A 99 -17.19 9.69 -3.99
N LEU A 100 -15.97 10.13 -4.34
CA LEU A 100 -15.32 11.26 -3.68
C LEU A 100 -16.08 12.57 -3.87
N GLU A 101 -16.61 12.83 -5.08
CA GLU A 101 -17.43 14.01 -5.40
C GLU A 101 -18.74 14.03 -4.61
N SER A 102 -19.32 12.86 -4.33
CA SER A 102 -20.50 12.74 -3.47
C SER A 102 -20.21 12.97 -1.97
N GLY A 103 -18.93 13.13 -1.60
CA GLY A 103 -18.47 13.26 -0.20
C GLY A 103 -18.44 11.95 0.58
N ASP A 104 -18.62 10.81 -0.09
CA ASP A 104 -18.55 9.51 0.56
C ASP A 104 -17.10 8.99 0.61
N LEU A 105 -16.50 9.03 1.81
CA LEU A 105 -15.13 8.63 2.06
C LEU A 105 -14.99 7.20 2.58
N LYS A 106 -16.06 6.40 2.56
CA LYS A 106 -16.06 5.05 3.11
C LYS A 106 -15.55 4.04 2.08
N VAL A 107 -14.40 3.43 2.37
CA VAL A 107 -13.83 2.36 1.53
C VAL A 107 -14.81 1.21 1.32
N LYS A 108 -15.63 0.88 2.34
CA LYS A 108 -16.65 -0.16 2.24
C LYS A 108 -17.60 0.08 1.06
N HIS A 109 -18.09 1.30 0.87
CA HIS A 109 -19.03 1.62 -0.20
C HIS A 109 -18.36 1.53 -1.58
N LEU A 110 -17.07 1.87 -1.69
CA LEU A 110 -16.31 1.61 -2.91
C LEU A 110 -16.29 0.11 -3.23
N LEU A 111 -15.94 -0.72 -2.27
CA LEU A 111 -15.84 -2.16 -2.49
C LEU A 111 -17.19 -2.80 -2.87
N GLU A 112 -18.31 -2.25 -2.41
CA GLU A 112 -19.67 -2.70 -2.78
C GLU A 112 -20.03 -2.39 -4.25
N ARG A 113 -19.35 -1.42 -4.86
CA ARG A 113 -19.51 -1.03 -6.28
C ARG A 113 -18.55 -1.78 -7.21
N LEU A 114 -17.58 -2.51 -6.68
CA LEU A 114 -16.54 -3.19 -7.44
C LEU A 114 -16.73 -4.72 -7.44
N ARG A 115 -16.24 -5.38 -8.48
CA ARG A 115 -16.08 -6.83 -8.51
C ARG A 115 -14.80 -7.20 -7.80
N VAL A 116 -14.92 -7.53 -6.51
CA VAL A 116 -13.77 -7.78 -5.63
C VAL A 116 -13.54 -9.27 -5.45
N CYS A 117 -12.30 -9.72 -5.67
CA CYS A 117 -11.83 -11.01 -5.22
C CYS A 117 -11.22 -10.87 -3.83
N TYR A 118 -11.81 -11.55 -2.84
CA TYR A 118 -11.26 -11.60 -1.48
C TYR A 118 -10.39 -12.83 -1.33
N VAL A 119 -9.13 -12.64 -0.90
CA VAL A 119 -8.15 -13.71 -0.73
C VAL A 119 -7.82 -13.85 0.75
N ALA A 120 -7.98 -15.07 1.28
CA ALA A 120 -7.66 -15.36 2.67
C ALA A 120 -6.15 -15.21 2.92
N VAL A 121 -5.77 -14.35 3.85
CA VAL A 121 -4.36 -14.11 4.23
C VAL A 121 -3.66 -15.39 4.62
N GLU A 122 -4.35 -16.30 5.28
CA GLU A 122 -3.82 -17.58 5.73
C GLU A 122 -3.46 -18.54 4.58
N GLY A 123 -4.01 -18.32 3.40
CA GLY A 123 -3.67 -19.07 2.18
C GLY A 123 -2.42 -18.57 1.46
N LEU A 124 -1.92 -17.40 1.84
CA LEU A 124 -0.73 -16.80 1.26
C LEU A 124 0.54 -17.28 1.98
N THR A 125 1.65 -17.28 1.26
CA THR A 125 2.97 -17.63 1.81
C THR A 125 3.34 -16.67 2.96
N ASP A 126 3.47 -17.19 4.17
CA ASP A 126 3.71 -16.41 5.41
C ASP A 126 2.65 -15.29 5.66
N GLY A 127 1.45 -15.40 5.06
CA GLY A 127 0.48 -14.32 5.01
C GLY A 127 0.09 -13.77 6.38
N SER A 128 -0.27 -14.62 7.34
CA SER A 128 -0.63 -14.17 8.69
C SER A 128 0.45 -13.35 9.40
N ARG A 129 1.72 -13.59 9.06
CA ARG A 129 2.84 -12.81 9.57
C ARG A 129 3.06 -11.52 8.79
N LYS A 130 2.96 -11.59 7.46
CA LYS A 130 3.23 -10.46 6.55
C LYS A 130 2.22 -9.32 6.75
N PHE A 131 0.95 -9.65 7.06
CA PHE A 131 -0.12 -8.66 7.24
C PHE A 131 -0.24 -8.13 8.68
N GLN A 132 0.84 -8.20 9.46
CA GLN A 132 0.89 -7.55 10.78
C GLN A 132 1.23 -6.07 10.65
N ASN A 133 0.38 -5.21 11.22
CA ASN A 133 0.64 -3.78 11.30
C ASN A 133 1.69 -3.50 12.38
N ILE A 134 2.55 -2.52 12.13
CA ILE A 134 3.45 -1.93 13.12
C ILE A 134 3.00 -0.49 13.35
N ASN A 135 2.39 -0.23 14.52
CA ASN A 135 1.78 1.06 14.84
C ASN A 135 2.57 1.85 15.89
N THR A 136 3.43 1.19 16.68
CA THR A 136 4.18 1.82 17.76
C THR A 136 5.68 1.77 17.52
N ARG A 137 6.39 2.65 18.23
CA ARG A 137 7.86 2.70 18.18
C ARG A 137 8.50 1.44 18.77
N GLU A 138 7.88 0.88 19.80
CA GLU A 138 8.31 -0.34 20.48
C GLU A 138 8.13 -1.55 19.56
N GLU A 139 6.99 -1.68 18.87
CA GLU A 139 6.76 -2.72 17.87
C GLU A 139 7.80 -2.62 16.74
N TYR A 140 8.10 -1.40 16.30
CA TYR A 140 9.12 -1.16 15.27
C TYR A 140 10.54 -1.55 15.75
N GLN A 141 10.89 -1.22 16.97
CA GLN A 141 12.19 -1.62 17.53
C GLN A 141 12.32 -3.15 17.60
N THR A 142 11.30 -3.81 18.14
CA THR A 142 11.23 -5.28 18.18
C THR A 142 11.31 -5.90 16.79
N PHE A 143 10.66 -5.29 15.82
CA PHE A 143 10.71 -5.71 14.42
C PHE A 143 12.11 -5.57 13.82
N THR A 144 12.78 -4.43 14.01
CA THR A 144 14.13 -4.17 13.46
C THR A 144 15.19 -5.06 14.09
N GLU A 145 15.11 -5.34 15.38
CA GLU A 145 16.01 -6.27 16.06
C GLU A 145 15.90 -7.69 15.52
N ARG A 146 14.68 -8.15 15.25
CA ARG A 146 14.41 -9.49 14.68
C ARG A 146 14.71 -9.57 13.18
N SER A 147 14.61 -8.48 12.45
CA SER A 147 14.75 -8.43 10.98
C SER A 147 16.16 -8.07 10.52
N ALA A 148 17.02 -7.53 11.38
CA ALA A 148 18.40 -7.18 11.03
C ALA A 148 19.20 -8.38 10.48
N VAL A 149 18.81 -9.59 10.85
CA VAL A 149 19.42 -10.85 10.37
C VAL A 149 18.94 -11.29 8.97
N ARG A 150 17.79 -10.78 8.48
CA ARG A 150 17.13 -11.34 7.28
C ARG A 150 17.09 -10.41 6.06
N LEU A 151 17.26 -9.10 6.25
CA LEU A 151 17.16 -8.10 5.16
C LEU A 151 18.38 -8.08 4.21
N GLU A 152 19.39 -8.88 4.46
CA GLU A 152 20.60 -8.90 3.64
C GLU A 152 20.46 -9.64 2.29
N LYS A 153 19.33 -10.29 2.01
CA LYS A 153 19.24 -11.24 0.89
C LYS A 153 18.29 -10.89 -0.27
N GLU A 154 17.43 -9.86 -0.16
CA GLU A 154 16.26 -9.81 -1.06
C GLU A 154 16.04 -8.50 -1.86
N LEU A 155 17.08 -7.73 -2.21
CA LEU A 155 16.90 -6.51 -3.01
C LEU A 155 17.55 -6.60 -4.39
N HIS A 156 16.92 -7.35 -5.29
CA HIS A 156 17.14 -7.21 -6.75
C HIS A 156 15.84 -7.53 -7.48
N THR A 157 15.07 -6.50 -7.85
CA THR A 157 14.04 -6.63 -8.91
C THR A 157 13.72 -5.27 -9.50
N ASP A 158 13.52 -5.22 -10.82
CA ASP A 158 12.89 -4.11 -11.53
C ASP A 158 11.44 -3.99 -11.03
N ILE A 159 11.17 -3.01 -10.17
CA ILE A 159 9.90 -2.90 -9.44
C ILE A 159 8.92 -2.03 -10.23
N PRO A 160 7.78 -2.57 -10.71
CA PRO A 160 6.66 -1.76 -11.11
C PRO A 160 6.00 -1.14 -9.87
N ILE A 161 5.66 0.08 -9.95
CA ILE A 161 5.06 1.06 -9.05
C ILE A 161 4.49 0.48 -7.74
N VAL A 162 5.14 0.80 -6.62
CA VAL A 162 4.61 0.63 -5.26
C VAL A 162 4.13 2.00 -4.77
N SER A 163 2.86 2.11 -4.43
CA SER A 163 2.28 3.32 -3.84
C SER A 163 2.07 3.12 -2.34
N PHE A 164 2.56 4.05 -1.54
CA PHE A 164 2.32 4.08 -0.10
C PHE A 164 1.23 5.08 0.21
N VAL A 165 0.10 4.61 0.74
CA VAL A 165 -0.99 5.46 1.24
C VAL A 165 -1.08 5.30 2.75
N ALA A 166 -1.09 6.41 3.49
CA ALA A 166 -1.06 6.32 4.92
C ALA A 166 -1.92 7.39 5.63
N TYR A 167 -2.58 7.02 6.74
CA TYR A 167 -3.33 7.94 7.59
C TYR A 167 -2.42 8.94 8.31
N SER A 168 -2.88 10.18 8.48
CA SER A 168 -2.21 11.22 9.25
C SER A 168 -2.12 10.84 10.74
N GLY A 169 -0.97 11.06 11.38
CA GLY A 169 -0.80 10.91 12.83
C GLY A 169 -0.25 9.58 13.36
N THR A 170 0.02 8.57 12.51
CA THR A 170 0.45 7.22 12.96
C THR A 170 1.97 7.00 12.98
N GLY A 171 2.79 8.05 13.07
CA GLY A 171 4.27 7.92 13.20
C GLY A 171 5.03 7.49 11.93
N LYS A 172 4.40 7.57 10.77
CA LYS A 172 4.94 7.18 9.46
C LYS A 172 6.22 7.90 9.07
N THR A 173 6.30 9.18 9.36
CA THR A 173 7.47 10.03 9.11
C THR A 173 8.71 9.43 9.76
N THR A 174 8.61 9.04 11.03
CA THR A 174 9.73 8.45 11.78
C THR A 174 10.17 7.09 11.23
N PHE A 175 9.24 6.32 10.63
CA PHE A 175 9.58 5.05 9.97
C PHE A 175 10.38 5.28 8.69
N LEU A 176 9.90 6.16 7.82
CA LEU A 176 10.56 6.47 6.54
C LEU A 176 11.92 7.15 6.74
N GLU A 177 12.04 8.09 7.66
CA GLU A 177 13.30 8.75 8.03
C GLU A 177 14.41 7.77 8.43
N ARG A 178 14.06 6.59 8.94
CA ARG A 178 15.02 5.56 9.34
C ARG A 178 15.23 4.46 8.31
N LEU A 179 14.22 4.16 7.50
CA LEU A 179 14.32 3.16 6.44
C LEU A 179 15.17 3.66 5.27
N ILE A 180 14.98 4.90 4.88
CA ILE A 180 15.61 5.51 3.69
C ILE A 180 17.13 5.57 3.77
N PRO A 181 17.76 6.02 4.89
CA PRO A 181 19.21 6.00 5.00
C PRO A 181 19.78 4.59 4.86
N LYS A 182 19.06 3.57 5.34
CA LYS A 182 19.48 2.18 5.22
C LYS A 182 19.37 1.64 3.79
N LEU A 183 18.35 2.05 3.04
CA LEU A 183 18.23 1.72 1.62
C LEU A 183 19.33 2.41 0.80
N LYS A 184 19.58 3.71 1.04
CA LYS A 184 20.68 4.46 0.38
C LYS A 184 22.06 3.87 0.67
N ALA A 185 22.32 3.45 1.91
CA ALA A 185 23.60 2.83 2.29
C ALA A 185 23.84 1.49 1.57
N ARG A 186 22.82 0.91 0.93
CA ARG A 186 22.88 -0.36 0.18
C ARG A 186 22.92 -0.18 -1.33
N GLY A 187 22.99 1.05 -1.83
CA GLY A 187 23.22 1.34 -3.26
C GLY A 187 21.96 1.21 -4.14
N THR A 188 20.77 1.37 -3.56
CA THR A 188 19.50 1.52 -4.30
C THR A 188 19.10 2.97 -4.40
#